data_53f700dae1d2070edd22b41b0e86a31b
#
_entry.id   53f700dae1d2070edd22b41b0e86a31b
#
_cell.length_a   1.000
_cell.length_b   1.000
_cell.length_c   1.000
_cell.angle_alpha   90.00
_cell.angle_beta   90.00
_cell.angle_gamma   90.00
#
_symmetry.space_group_name_H-M   'P 1'
#
loop_
_entity.id
_entity.type
_entity.pdbx_description
1 polymer ?
#
loop_
_entity_poly.entity_id
_entity_poly.type
_entity_poly.pdbx_seq_one_letter_code
_entity_poly.pdbx_strand_id
1 'polypeptide(L)'
;MSKLTKIAAAAAVIAAAGYAGASWWMGQQAEHHTDQALNWVKDKLGEHAVVQSNYQRGLFSDENTIVVELKRPPKAAQSAAAKAGEGHESQAESSRESQADSSAPLPPVRFHISQHVSHGALGVTTRLKLAKVEGLPDEVRQAFAQAEPPEVTLHRPLAGDMTAQLLLPAGRFAVQQPGQPASQASWQPLTYDLRLSQDRQRLSGQVDFKGMEMTFAPAAKASEAAPETAPEPAPEAAKAAPGPGGQPAALQMRVGGMQGQFSADISSGLWLLAPGQQEGRVASMQASMGGKDLFRFDQLTYKVDTTRQGDAISSHGHYATAGEIGGVALQALSYDVQLDKISAAALLQAQQMLARAWGALTDKSLQGEERQAALQAMQEQFKGETEALLQELLAGEPAVQVRYGATIDQQAGSLEYSVALAAADAQAKESPIQLPAMFKLMQRASIKASLHIPRAWSAVVAKMAGDPRVSAESLEQMADGFAAQGFVKNENGAWSAHFEVEPGGKMLLNGQPLMR
;
A
#
# COMPACT_ATOMS: atom_id res chain seq x y z
N MET A 1 -16.76 -7.48 4.23
CA MET A 1 -15.48 -7.59 3.50
C MET A 1 -15.65 -6.94 2.15
N SER A 2 -14.83 -5.94 1.81
CA SER A 2 -14.93 -5.23 0.52
C SER A 2 -14.66 -6.18 -0.66
N LYS A 3 -15.24 -5.87 -1.84
CA LYS A 3 -15.03 -6.66 -3.08
C LYS A 3 -13.53 -6.75 -3.44
N LEU A 4 -12.75 -5.73 -3.11
CA LEU A 4 -11.29 -5.67 -3.25
C LEU A 4 -10.54 -6.72 -2.39
N THR A 5 -11.02 -7.01 -1.18
CA THR A 5 -10.41 -8.04 -0.30
C THR A 5 -10.56 -9.45 -0.89
N LYS A 6 -11.62 -9.68 -1.68
CA LYS A 6 -11.86 -10.97 -2.34
C LYS A 6 -10.95 -11.18 -3.56
N ILE A 7 -10.67 -10.11 -4.31
CA ILE A 7 -9.73 -10.12 -5.44
C ILE A 7 -8.29 -10.27 -4.92
N ALA A 8 -7.96 -9.56 -3.83
CA ALA A 8 -6.66 -9.72 -3.17
C ALA A 8 -6.45 -11.13 -2.60
N ALA A 9 -7.52 -11.76 -2.06
CA ALA A 9 -7.45 -13.14 -1.62
C ALA A 9 -7.24 -14.12 -2.78
N ALA A 10 -7.87 -13.90 -3.94
CA ALA A 10 -7.65 -14.71 -5.13
C ALA A 10 -6.21 -14.56 -5.65
N ALA A 11 -5.69 -13.33 -5.70
CA ALA A 11 -4.29 -13.08 -6.06
C ALA A 11 -3.31 -13.69 -5.04
N ALA A 12 -3.63 -13.64 -3.75
CA ALA A 12 -2.82 -14.27 -2.70
C ALA A 12 -2.82 -15.80 -2.79
N VAL A 13 -3.96 -16.42 -3.16
CA VAL A 13 -4.03 -17.87 -3.40
C VAL A 13 -3.21 -18.28 -4.63
N ILE A 14 -3.24 -17.49 -5.71
CA ILE A 14 -2.40 -17.74 -6.89
C ILE A 14 -0.92 -17.55 -6.54
N ALA A 15 -0.58 -16.51 -5.80
CA ALA A 15 0.78 -16.29 -5.31
C ALA A 15 1.24 -17.39 -4.34
N ALA A 16 0.35 -17.87 -3.46
CA ALA A 16 0.65 -18.97 -2.54
C ALA A 16 0.80 -20.30 -3.28
N ALA A 17 -0.03 -20.58 -4.31
CA ALA A 17 0.14 -21.75 -5.17
C ALA A 17 1.42 -21.65 -6.02
N GLY A 18 1.79 -20.47 -6.50
CA GLY A 18 3.06 -20.19 -7.15
C GLY A 18 4.26 -20.40 -6.23
N TYR A 19 4.17 -19.91 -4.98
CA TYR A 19 5.18 -20.16 -3.96
C TYR A 19 5.25 -21.64 -3.56
N ALA A 20 4.09 -22.31 -3.48
CA ALA A 20 3.99 -23.74 -3.25
C ALA A 20 4.62 -24.55 -4.39
N GLY A 21 4.40 -24.14 -5.66
CA GLY A 21 5.08 -24.70 -6.82
C GLY A 21 6.60 -24.46 -6.78
N ALA A 22 7.07 -23.29 -6.32
CA ALA A 22 8.48 -22.98 -6.14
C ALA A 22 9.11 -23.79 -5.00
N SER A 23 8.39 -24.04 -3.91
CA SER A 23 8.83 -24.90 -2.80
C SER A 23 8.92 -26.39 -3.20
N TRP A 24 8.02 -26.83 -4.08
CA TRP A 24 8.03 -28.16 -4.68
C TRP A 24 9.35 -28.51 -5.35
N TRP A 25 10.09 -27.57 -5.67
CA TRP A 25 11.27 -27.59 -6.45
C TRP A 25 12.56 -28.10 -5.77
N MET A 26 12.56 -28.16 -4.47
CA MET A 26 13.77 -28.48 -3.70
C MET A 26 14.02 -29.96 -3.43
N GLY A 27 13.18 -30.82 -3.86
CA GLY A 27 13.29 -32.23 -3.53
C GLY A 27 13.10 -33.20 -4.69
N GLN A 28 13.37 -34.44 -4.42
CA GLN A 28 13.36 -35.52 -5.42
C GLN A 28 11.97 -36.08 -5.75
N GLN A 29 10.88 -35.58 -5.13
CA GLN A 29 9.53 -36.12 -5.35
C GLN A 29 8.51 -35.00 -5.52
N ALA A 30 8.05 -34.78 -6.73
CA ALA A 30 7.10 -33.76 -7.12
C ALA A 30 5.82 -33.75 -6.29
N GLU A 31 5.25 -34.90 -6.01
CA GLU A 31 4.03 -35.07 -5.21
C GLU A 31 4.22 -34.65 -3.77
N HIS A 32 5.33 -35.08 -3.13
CA HIS A 32 5.60 -34.75 -1.73
C HIS A 32 5.75 -33.24 -1.51
N HIS A 33 6.32 -32.54 -2.45
CA HIS A 33 6.47 -31.08 -2.37
C HIS A 33 5.18 -30.34 -2.71
N THR A 34 4.37 -30.86 -3.62
CA THR A 34 3.03 -30.36 -3.83
C THR A 34 2.21 -30.48 -2.55
N ASP A 35 2.27 -31.63 -1.87
CA ASP A 35 1.58 -31.85 -0.61
C ASP A 35 2.09 -30.94 0.52
N GLN A 36 3.41 -30.76 0.64
CA GLN A 36 3.97 -29.79 1.59
C GLN A 36 3.50 -28.37 1.34
N ALA A 37 3.48 -27.98 0.08
CA ALA A 37 3.00 -26.67 -0.34
C ALA A 37 1.50 -26.48 -0.07
N LEU A 38 0.70 -27.51 -0.36
CA LEU A 38 -0.73 -27.50 -0.07
C LEU A 38 -1.00 -27.49 1.43
N ASN A 39 -0.21 -28.22 2.22
CA ASN A 39 -0.29 -28.18 3.67
C ASN A 39 0.07 -26.80 4.22
N TRP A 40 1.14 -26.18 3.70
CA TRP A 40 1.47 -24.79 4.05
C TRP A 40 0.33 -23.82 3.72
N VAL A 41 -0.32 -23.98 2.55
CA VAL A 41 -1.52 -23.19 2.20
C VAL A 41 -2.66 -23.44 3.19
N LYS A 42 -2.91 -24.71 3.57
CA LYS A 42 -3.91 -25.08 4.60
C LYS A 42 -3.57 -24.44 5.93
N ASP A 43 -2.33 -24.52 6.38
CA ASP A 43 -1.87 -23.93 7.64
C ASP A 43 -2.03 -22.41 7.65
N LYS A 44 -1.74 -21.76 6.53
CA LYS A 44 -1.89 -20.29 6.40
C LYS A 44 -3.33 -19.83 6.25
N LEU A 45 -4.18 -20.64 5.61
CA LEU A 45 -5.60 -20.33 5.44
C LEU A 45 -6.48 -20.86 6.59
N GLY A 46 -5.93 -21.74 7.43
CA GLY A 46 -6.61 -22.31 8.60
C GLY A 46 -7.86 -23.13 8.24
N GLU A 47 -8.73 -23.37 9.22
CA GLU A 47 -9.95 -24.20 9.08
C GLU A 47 -10.97 -23.64 8.06
N HIS A 48 -10.79 -22.42 7.61
CA HIS A 48 -11.66 -21.77 6.62
C HIS A 48 -11.31 -22.12 5.18
N ALA A 49 -10.25 -22.89 4.94
CA ALA A 49 -9.91 -23.37 3.62
C ALA A 49 -9.86 -24.90 3.61
N VAL A 50 -10.49 -25.48 2.60
CA VAL A 50 -10.31 -26.89 2.26
C VAL A 50 -9.48 -26.91 0.98
N VAL A 51 -8.32 -27.58 1.02
CA VAL A 51 -7.46 -27.76 -0.13
C VAL A 51 -7.47 -29.23 -0.52
N GLN A 52 -7.88 -29.51 -1.74
CA GLN A 52 -7.90 -30.85 -2.32
C GLN A 52 -6.96 -30.87 -3.52
N SER A 53 -6.28 -31.97 -3.73
CA SER A 53 -5.36 -32.19 -4.83
C SER A 53 -5.65 -33.54 -5.46
N ASN A 54 -5.74 -33.57 -6.77
CA ASN A 54 -5.86 -34.79 -7.56
C ASN A 54 -4.68 -34.88 -8.52
N TYR A 55 -3.61 -35.53 -8.07
CA TYR A 55 -2.36 -35.65 -8.78
C TYR A 55 -2.34 -36.91 -9.64
N GLN A 56 -2.08 -36.75 -10.94
CA GLN A 56 -1.96 -37.83 -11.92
C GLN A 56 -0.55 -37.83 -12.48
N ARG A 57 0.18 -38.92 -12.21
CA ARG A 57 1.54 -39.08 -12.70
C ARG A 57 1.57 -39.57 -14.13
N GLY A 58 2.41 -38.95 -14.94
CA GLY A 58 2.75 -39.38 -16.28
C GLY A 58 4.26 -39.67 -16.41
N LEU A 59 4.67 -40.23 -17.56
CA LEU A 59 6.05 -40.62 -17.80
C LEU A 59 6.97 -39.40 -18.05
N PHE A 60 6.44 -38.36 -18.70
CA PHE A 60 7.15 -37.13 -19.07
C PHE A 60 6.46 -35.86 -18.61
N SER A 61 5.23 -35.99 -18.12
CA SER A 61 4.46 -34.88 -17.57
C SER A 61 3.47 -35.37 -16.55
N ASP A 62 3.25 -34.57 -15.50
CA ASP A 62 2.24 -34.80 -14.48
C ASP A 62 1.15 -33.76 -14.59
N GLU A 63 -0.06 -34.14 -14.26
CA GLU A 63 -1.19 -33.23 -14.17
C GLU A 63 -1.77 -33.27 -12.76
N ASN A 64 -2.17 -32.11 -12.27
CA ASN A 64 -2.81 -31.99 -10.97
C ASN A 64 -3.95 -30.97 -11.06
N THR A 65 -5.05 -31.31 -10.38
CA THR A 65 -6.13 -30.37 -10.15
C THR A 65 -6.19 -30.03 -8.69
N ILE A 66 -5.92 -28.77 -8.38
CA ILE A 66 -5.94 -28.24 -7.02
C ILE A 66 -7.24 -27.47 -6.85
N VAL A 67 -8.03 -27.82 -5.83
CA VAL A 67 -9.23 -27.09 -5.45
C VAL A 67 -9.01 -26.46 -4.10
N VAL A 68 -9.10 -25.13 -4.06
CA VAL A 68 -9.04 -24.37 -2.82
C VAL A 68 -10.43 -23.81 -2.54
N GLU A 69 -11.08 -24.34 -1.52
CA GLU A 69 -12.39 -23.87 -1.08
C GLU A 69 -12.23 -22.94 0.12
N LEU A 70 -12.72 -21.71 0.02
CA LEU A 70 -12.78 -20.75 1.10
C LEU A 70 -14.18 -20.75 1.71
N LYS A 71 -14.31 -21.23 2.93
CA LYS A 71 -15.55 -21.17 3.70
C LYS A 71 -15.86 -19.72 4.10
N ARG A 72 -17.09 -19.30 3.95
CA ARG A 72 -17.51 -17.97 4.42
C ARG A 72 -17.95 -18.04 5.89
N PRO A 73 -17.55 -17.09 6.73
CA PRO A 73 -18.05 -17.04 8.10
C PRO A 73 -19.57 -16.79 8.07
N PRO A 74 -20.35 -17.41 8.99
CA PRO A 74 -21.78 -17.20 9.08
C PRO A 74 -22.11 -15.71 9.30
N LYS A 75 -23.21 -15.25 8.73
CA LYS A 75 -23.63 -13.82 8.71
C LYS A 75 -23.81 -13.22 10.12
N ALA A 76 -24.10 -14.03 11.12
CA ALA A 76 -24.24 -13.63 12.52
C ALA A 76 -22.96 -13.02 13.11
N ALA A 77 -21.78 -13.47 12.68
CA ALA A 77 -20.49 -12.91 13.11
C ALA A 77 -20.20 -11.52 12.51
N GLN A 78 -20.83 -11.18 11.37
CA GLN A 78 -20.65 -9.87 10.72
C GLN A 78 -21.52 -8.78 11.38
N SER A 79 -22.70 -9.13 11.92
CA SER A 79 -23.58 -8.17 12.61
C SER A 79 -23.09 -7.83 14.01
N ALA A 80 -22.40 -8.74 14.69
CA ALA A 80 -21.80 -8.51 15.99
C ALA A 80 -20.59 -7.55 15.92
N ALA A 81 -19.77 -7.67 14.87
CA ALA A 81 -18.64 -6.78 14.66
C ALA A 81 -19.04 -5.34 14.27
N ALA A 82 -20.20 -5.18 13.60
CA ALA A 82 -20.74 -3.86 13.27
C ALA A 82 -21.37 -3.15 14.48
N LYS A 83 -21.92 -3.90 15.45
CA LYS A 83 -22.53 -3.36 16.67
C LYS A 83 -21.52 -3.01 17.77
N ALA A 84 -20.32 -3.56 17.74
CA ALA A 84 -19.29 -3.26 18.73
C ALA A 84 -18.62 -1.89 18.56
N GLY A 85 -18.92 -1.16 17.48
CA GLY A 85 -18.42 0.19 17.19
C GLY A 85 -19.31 1.35 17.62
N GLU A 86 -20.57 1.09 17.98
CA GLU A 86 -21.52 2.14 18.37
C GLU A 86 -21.94 1.98 19.83
N GLY A 87 -21.11 2.45 20.73
CA GLY A 87 -21.45 2.62 22.12
C GLY A 87 -22.14 3.97 22.34
N HIS A 88 -23.48 4.00 22.25
CA HIS A 88 -24.30 4.93 23.04
C HIS A 88 -25.69 4.35 23.26
N GLU A 89 -26.04 4.25 24.54
CA GLU A 89 -27.34 3.87 25.05
C GLU A 89 -28.46 4.76 24.52
N SER A 90 -29.52 4.15 24.02
CA SER A 90 -30.88 4.63 24.30
C SER A 90 -31.89 3.49 24.15
N GLN A 91 -32.52 3.20 25.25
CA GLN A 91 -33.70 2.34 25.35
C GLN A 91 -34.84 2.89 24.50
N ALA A 92 -35.28 2.11 23.54
CA ALA A 92 -36.66 2.16 23.03
C ALA A 92 -37.05 0.77 22.57
N GLU A 93 -37.69 0.04 23.46
CA GLU A 93 -38.57 -1.08 23.12
C GLU A 93 -39.70 -0.57 22.25
N SER A 94 -39.89 -1.13 21.06
CA SER A 94 -41.20 -1.67 20.61
C SER A 94 -41.10 -2.17 19.16
N SER A 95 -41.52 -3.39 18.95
CA SER A 95 -42.29 -3.90 17.80
C SER A 95 -41.67 -3.75 16.41
N ARG A 96 -40.81 -4.69 16.03
CA ARG A 96 -40.70 -5.16 14.65
C ARG A 96 -40.63 -6.68 14.60
N GLU A 97 -41.80 -7.28 14.72
CA GLU A 97 -42.04 -8.63 14.21
C GLU A 97 -42.00 -8.63 12.70
N SER A 98 -41.42 -9.70 12.16
CA SER A 98 -41.67 -10.26 10.83
C SER A 98 -41.09 -9.48 9.62
N GLN A 99 -39.80 -9.60 9.40
CA GLN A 99 -39.32 -9.99 8.07
C GLN A 99 -38.32 -11.12 8.26
N ALA A 100 -38.80 -12.35 8.08
CA ALA A 100 -37.97 -13.53 7.97
C ALA A 100 -37.07 -13.37 6.73
N ASP A 101 -35.89 -12.81 6.97
CA ASP A 101 -34.86 -12.60 5.95
C ASP A 101 -34.33 -14.00 5.61
N SER A 102 -34.81 -14.55 4.50
CA SER A 102 -34.37 -15.81 3.90
C SER A 102 -32.94 -15.66 3.37
N SER A 103 -31.98 -15.32 4.23
CA SER A 103 -30.58 -15.26 3.88
C SER A 103 -29.97 -16.65 3.99
N ALA A 104 -30.21 -17.48 2.98
CA ALA A 104 -29.40 -18.68 2.78
C ALA A 104 -27.92 -18.33 2.86
N PRO A 105 -27.10 -19.12 3.55
CA PRO A 105 -25.67 -18.87 3.64
C PRO A 105 -25.10 -18.82 2.21
N LEU A 106 -24.39 -17.75 1.89
CA LEU A 106 -23.75 -17.62 0.58
C LEU A 106 -22.81 -18.80 0.34
N PRO A 107 -22.81 -19.42 -0.84
CA PRO A 107 -21.99 -20.59 -1.12
C PRO A 107 -20.49 -20.28 -0.92
N PRO A 108 -19.68 -21.28 -0.51
CA PRO A 108 -18.25 -21.13 -0.39
C PRO A 108 -17.63 -20.72 -1.74
N VAL A 109 -16.51 -19.98 -1.70
CA VAL A 109 -15.77 -19.66 -2.92
C VAL A 109 -14.78 -20.77 -3.18
N ARG A 110 -14.80 -21.36 -4.39
CA ARG A 110 -13.89 -22.43 -4.82
C ARG A 110 -13.05 -21.96 -5.98
N PHE A 111 -11.74 -22.13 -5.85
CA PHE A 111 -10.76 -21.90 -6.91
C PHE A 111 -10.28 -23.24 -7.44
N HIS A 112 -10.47 -23.48 -8.73
CA HIS A 112 -9.96 -24.65 -9.41
C HIS A 112 -8.70 -24.25 -10.16
N ILE A 113 -7.56 -24.80 -9.78
CA ILE A 113 -6.25 -24.52 -10.37
C ILE A 113 -5.79 -25.80 -11.08
N SER A 114 -5.53 -25.72 -12.37
CA SER A 114 -4.85 -26.78 -13.11
C SER A 114 -3.34 -26.58 -13.00
N GLN A 115 -2.64 -27.64 -12.68
CA GLN A 115 -1.19 -27.68 -12.66
C GLN A 115 -0.71 -28.71 -13.67
N HIS A 116 0.13 -28.27 -14.60
CA HIS A 116 0.81 -29.12 -15.55
C HIS A 116 2.31 -29.06 -15.32
N VAL A 117 2.94 -30.21 -15.11
CA VAL A 117 4.37 -30.32 -14.88
C VAL A 117 5.00 -31.10 -16.02
N SER A 118 5.90 -30.48 -16.75
CA SER A 118 6.67 -31.12 -17.82
C SER A 118 8.08 -31.44 -17.32
N HIS A 119 8.50 -32.68 -17.46
CA HIS A 119 9.83 -33.16 -17.14
C HIS A 119 10.65 -33.24 -18.41
N GLY A 120 11.63 -32.33 -18.57
CA GLY A 120 12.54 -32.33 -19.70
C GLY A 120 13.96 -32.75 -19.30
N ALA A 121 14.75 -33.21 -20.25
CA ALA A 121 16.15 -33.58 -20.02
C ALA A 121 17.01 -32.40 -19.50
N LEU A 122 16.57 -31.16 -19.74
CA LEU A 122 17.30 -29.94 -19.35
C LEU A 122 16.67 -29.21 -18.17
N GLY A 123 15.54 -29.70 -17.62
CA GLY A 123 14.86 -29.06 -16.48
C GLY A 123 13.40 -29.46 -16.34
N VAL A 124 12.73 -28.82 -15.40
CA VAL A 124 11.32 -28.99 -15.08
C VAL A 124 10.59 -27.68 -15.32
N THR A 125 9.44 -27.74 -15.99
CA THR A 125 8.54 -26.60 -16.17
C THR A 125 7.20 -26.92 -15.53
N THR A 126 6.74 -26.07 -14.64
CA THR A 126 5.42 -26.17 -14.00
C THR A 126 4.56 -25.00 -14.46
N ARG A 127 3.38 -25.29 -14.97
CA ARG A 127 2.35 -24.32 -15.32
C ARG A 127 1.17 -24.44 -14.39
N LEU A 128 0.80 -23.34 -13.77
CA LEU A 128 -0.38 -23.21 -12.91
C LEU A 128 -1.36 -22.26 -13.60
N LYS A 129 -2.60 -22.70 -13.81
CA LYS A 129 -3.63 -21.92 -14.47
C LYS A 129 -4.91 -21.96 -13.64
N LEU A 130 -5.51 -20.79 -13.41
CA LEU A 130 -6.80 -20.71 -12.74
C LEU A 130 -7.90 -21.17 -13.72
N ALA A 131 -8.33 -22.42 -13.59
CA ALA A 131 -9.28 -23.03 -14.54
C ALA A 131 -10.72 -22.54 -14.33
N LYS A 132 -11.15 -22.35 -13.04
CA LYS A 132 -12.52 -21.96 -12.70
C LYS A 132 -12.60 -21.33 -11.32
N VAL A 133 -13.55 -20.43 -11.13
CA VAL A 133 -13.91 -19.90 -9.81
C VAL A 133 -15.42 -20.06 -9.60
N GLU A 134 -15.82 -20.67 -8.49
CA GLU A 134 -17.22 -20.89 -8.11
C GLU A 134 -17.56 -20.09 -6.84
N GLY A 135 -18.86 -19.89 -6.60
CA GLY A 135 -19.35 -19.21 -5.39
C GLY A 135 -19.14 -17.68 -5.41
N LEU A 136 -18.71 -17.11 -6.52
CA LEU A 136 -18.70 -15.66 -6.72
C LEU A 136 -20.09 -15.15 -7.12
N PRO A 137 -20.42 -13.87 -6.81
CA PRO A 137 -21.59 -13.22 -7.42
C PRO A 137 -21.56 -13.33 -8.95
N ASP A 138 -22.74 -13.41 -9.56
CA ASP A 138 -22.86 -13.66 -11.00
C ASP A 138 -22.13 -12.63 -11.85
N GLU A 139 -22.15 -11.36 -11.46
CA GLU A 139 -21.46 -10.28 -12.15
C GLU A 139 -19.95 -10.48 -12.14
N VAL A 140 -19.40 -10.90 -11.00
CA VAL A 140 -17.97 -11.17 -10.84
C VAL A 140 -17.59 -12.45 -11.61
N ARG A 141 -18.44 -13.48 -11.56
CA ARG A 141 -18.23 -14.73 -12.30
C ARG A 141 -18.23 -14.51 -13.81
N GLN A 142 -19.13 -13.67 -14.32
CA GLN A 142 -19.16 -13.33 -15.75
C GLN A 142 -17.89 -12.59 -16.19
N ALA A 143 -17.37 -11.72 -15.34
CA ALA A 143 -16.11 -11.02 -15.61
C ALA A 143 -14.93 -11.99 -15.72
N PHE A 144 -14.83 -12.98 -14.82
CA PHE A 144 -13.81 -14.02 -14.91
C PHE A 144 -14.02 -14.97 -16.10
N ALA A 145 -15.26 -15.25 -16.49
CA ALA A 145 -15.56 -16.12 -17.63
C ALA A 145 -15.23 -15.50 -18.99
N GLN A 146 -15.16 -14.17 -19.06
CA GLN A 146 -14.83 -13.43 -20.30
C GLN A 146 -13.34 -13.13 -20.44
N ALA A 147 -12.56 -13.23 -19.36
CA ALA A 147 -11.12 -13.03 -19.37
C ALA A 147 -10.39 -14.37 -19.51
N GLU A 148 -9.27 -14.38 -20.21
CA GLU A 148 -8.37 -15.51 -20.12
C GLU A 148 -7.88 -15.69 -18.69
N PRO A 149 -7.77 -16.93 -18.18
CA PRO A 149 -7.35 -17.16 -16.81
C PRO A 149 -5.88 -16.77 -16.60
N PRO A 150 -5.54 -16.21 -15.40
CA PRO A 150 -4.17 -15.95 -15.05
C PRO A 150 -3.35 -17.24 -15.01
N GLU A 151 -2.09 -17.13 -15.43
CA GLU A 151 -1.16 -18.24 -15.53
C GLU A 151 0.15 -17.92 -14.83
N VAL A 152 0.68 -18.91 -14.09
CA VAL A 152 2.03 -18.86 -13.52
C VAL A 152 2.85 -19.98 -14.13
N THR A 153 3.95 -19.64 -14.78
CA THR A 153 4.93 -20.59 -15.30
C THR A 153 6.20 -20.52 -14.47
N LEU A 154 6.62 -21.67 -13.93
CA LEU A 154 7.87 -21.82 -13.21
C LEU A 154 8.80 -22.69 -14.04
N HIS A 155 10.03 -22.26 -14.27
CA HIS A 155 11.01 -23.06 -14.99
C HIS A 155 12.28 -23.25 -14.16
N ARG A 156 12.71 -24.51 -14.05
CA ARG A 156 13.97 -24.93 -13.46
C ARG A 156 14.83 -25.63 -14.47
N PRO A 157 15.92 -25.01 -14.90
CA PRO A 157 16.95 -25.73 -15.63
C PRO A 157 17.71 -26.69 -14.69
N LEU A 158 18.33 -27.69 -15.26
CA LEU A 158 19.21 -28.62 -14.54
C LEU A 158 20.40 -27.86 -13.90
N ALA A 159 20.86 -26.80 -14.55
CA ALA A 159 21.87 -25.87 -14.05
C ALA A 159 21.50 -24.45 -14.47
N GLY A 160 21.72 -23.47 -13.58
CA GLY A 160 21.41 -22.06 -13.83
C GLY A 160 20.32 -21.52 -12.92
N ASP A 161 19.85 -20.34 -13.26
CA ASP A 161 18.87 -19.59 -12.50
C ASP A 161 17.47 -20.12 -12.68
N MET A 162 16.66 -19.97 -11.65
CA MET A 162 15.23 -20.21 -11.68
C MET A 162 14.50 -19.05 -12.31
N THR A 163 13.47 -19.34 -13.05
CA THR A 163 12.57 -18.29 -13.54
C THR A 163 11.12 -18.60 -13.18
N ALA A 164 10.38 -17.55 -12.87
CA ALA A 164 8.95 -17.59 -12.69
C ALA A 164 8.34 -16.46 -13.51
N GLN A 165 7.27 -16.77 -14.23
CA GLN A 165 6.50 -15.80 -14.99
C GLN A 165 5.06 -15.84 -14.53
N LEU A 166 4.51 -14.69 -14.13
CA LEU A 166 3.08 -14.48 -13.89
C LEU A 166 2.52 -13.70 -15.08
N LEU A 167 1.52 -14.27 -15.72
CA LEU A 167 0.73 -13.61 -16.77
C LEU A 167 -0.70 -13.39 -16.24
N LEU A 168 -1.10 -12.13 -16.13
CA LEU A 168 -2.49 -11.74 -15.99
C LEU A 168 -2.96 -11.22 -17.36
N PRO A 169 -3.79 -11.95 -18.11
CA PRO A 169 -4.29 -11.51 -19.39
C PRO A 169 -5.17 -10.27 -19.29
N ALA A 170 -5.41 -9.60 -20.41
CA ALA A 170 -6.36 -8.50 -20.47
C ALA A 170 -7.75 -8.94 -20.00
N GLY A 171 -8.43 -8.04 -19.32
CA GLY A 171 -9.76 -8.33 -18.83
C GLY A 171 -10.60 -7.08 -18.62
N ARG A 172 -11.86 -7.31 -18.40
CA ARG A 172 -12.82 -6.26 -18.03
C ARG A 172 -13.85 -6.81 -17.06
N PHE A 173 -14.35 -5.97 -16.19
CA PHE A 173 -15.54 -6.29 -15.42
C PHE A 173 -16.43 -5.06 -15.29
N ALA A 174 -17.72 -5.29 -15.14
CA ALA A 174 -18.70 -4.27 -14.81
C ALA A 174 -19.50 -4.75 -13.59
N VAL A 175 -19.76 -3.85 -12.67
CA VAL A 175 -20.62 -4.09 -11.52
C VAL A 175 -21.73 -3.07 -11.55
N GLN A 176 -22.96 -3.54 -11.73
CA GLN A 176 -24.14 -2.71 -11.72
C GLN A 176 -24.91 -2.94 -10.42
N GLN A 177 -25.17 -1.88 -9.68
CA GLN A 177 -26.08 -1.91 -8.55
C GLN A 177 -27.46 -1.45 -9.02
N PRO A 178 -28.56 -2.02 -8.48
CA PRO A 178 -29.92 -1.59 -8.86
C PRO A 178 -30.08 -0.07 -8.70
N GLY A 179 -30.53 0.59 -9.75
CA GLY A 179 -30.74 2.03 -9.75
C GLY A 179 -29.49 2.91 -9.88
N GLN A 180 -28.32 2.31 -10.08
CA GLN A 180 -27.07 3.03 -10.28
C GLN A 180 -26.46 2.72 -11.65
N PRO A 181 -25.70 3.66 -12.26
CA PRO A 181 -24.91 3.35 -13.42
C PRO A 181 -23.85 2.29 -13.08
N ALA A 182 -23.41 1.53 -14.07
CA ALA A 182 -22.39 0.48 -13.85
C ALA A 182 -21.03 1.08 -13.55
N SER A 183 -20.36 0.59 -12.49
CA SER A 183 -18.93 0.77 -12.31
C SER A 183 -18.21 -0.24 -13.20
N GLN A 184 -17.19 0.22 -13.92
CA GLN A 184 -16.46 -0.61 -14.89
C GLN A 184 -14.97 -0.54 -14.62
N ALA A 185 -14.27 -1.62 -14.87
CA ALA A 185 -12.82 -1.65 -14.94
C ALA A 185 -12.39 -2.52 -16.13
N SER A 186 -11.37 -2.07 -16.82
CA SER A 186 -10.70 -2.84 -17.85
C SER A 186 -9.19 -2.71 -17.67
N TRP A 187 -8.47 -3.78 -17.93
CA TRP A 187 -7.02 -3.78 -17.86
C TRP A 187 -6.42 -4.51 -19.05
N GLN A 188 -5.25 -4.08 -19.42
CA GLN A 188 -4.41 -4.70 -20.41
C GLN A 188 -3.53 -5.78 -19.77
N PRO A 189 -2.84 -6.64 -20.53
CA PRO A 189 -2.02 -7.68 -19.95
C PRO A 189 -0.97 -7.14 -18.98
N LEU A 190 -0.78 -7.87 -17.87
CA LEU A 190 0.31 -7.70 -16.92
C LEU A 190 1.22 -8.93 -16.98
N THR A 191 2.49 -8.72 -17.24
CA THR A 191 3.52 -9.75 -17.15
C THR A 191 4.48 -9.40 -16.01
N TYR A 192 4.79 -10.40 -15.18
CA TYR A 192 5.78 -10.26 -14.11
C TYR A 192 6.76 -11.43 -14.22
N ASP A 193 7.99 -11.13 -14.59
CA ASP A 193 9.07 -12.10 -14.73
C ASP A 193 9.98 -12.02 -13.51
N LEU A 194 10.26 -13.16 -12.91
CA LEU A 194 11.14 -13.31 -11.76
C LEU A 194 12.30 -14.25 -12.11
N ARG A 195 13.46 -13.95 -11.57
CA ARG A 195 14.65 -14.78 -11.65
C ARG A 195 15.32 -14.88 -10.29
N LEU A 196 15.50 -16.10 -9.81
CA LEU A 196 16.27 -16.41 -8.62
C LEU A 196 17.58 -17.05 -9.05
N SER A 197 18.71 -16.48 -8.61
CA SER A 197 20.05 -17.03 -8.90
C SER A 197 20.22 -18.47 -8.40
N GLN A 198 21.11 -19.22 -9.03
CA GLN A 198 21.37 -20.62 -8.68
C GLN A 198 21.78 -20.80 -7.22
N ASP A 199 22.57 -19.87 -6.67
CA ASP A 199 22.97 -19.81 -5.27
C ASP A 199 21.88 -19.30 -4.32
N ARG A 200 20.73 -18.87 -4.86
CA ARG A 200 19.59 -18.31 -4.13
C ARG A 200 19.90 -17.05 -3.32
N GLN A 201 20.92 -16.33 -3.70
CA GLN A 201 21.32 -15.11 -3.01
C GLN A 201 20.77 -13.86 -3.69
N ARG A 202 20.42 -13.93 -4.99
CA ARG A 202 19.90 -12.78 -5.74
C ARG A 202 18.55 -13.09 -6.35
N LEU A 203 17.61 -12.19 -6.08
CA LEU A 203 16.29 -12.17 -6.73
C LEU A 203 16.25 -10.95 -7.65
N SER A 204 15.87 -11.14 -8.90
CA SER A 204 15.62 -10.05 -9.83
C SER A 204 14.28 -10.25 -10.52
N GLY A 205 13.71 -9.18 -11.06
CA GLY A 205 12.46 -9.27 -11.77
C GLY A 205 12.18 -8.08 -12.65
N GLN A 206 11.20 -8.26 -13.53
CA GLN A 206 10.67 -7.24 -14.41
C GLN A 206 9.15 -7.29 -14.38
N VAL A 207 8.53 -6.11 -14.43
CA VAL A 207 7.08 -5.96 -14.56
C VAL A 207 6.78 -5.17 -15.83
N ASP A 208 5.85 -5.65 -16.61
CA ASP A 208 5.30 -4.96 -17.78
C ASP A 208 3.77 -5.02 -17.72
N PHE A 209 3.15 -3.87 -17.48
CA PHE A 209 1.72 -3.69 -17.43
C PHE A 209 1.32 -2.65 -18.48
N LYS A 210 0.44 -3.02 -19.38
CA LYS A 210 0.08 -2.14 -20.50
C LYS A 210 -0.93 -1.05 -20.13
N GLY A 211 -1.57 -1.16 -18.97
CA GLY A 211 -2.44 -0.12 -18.42
C GLY A 211 -3.82 -0.59 -18.00
N MET A 212 -4.58 0.30 -17.35
CA MET A 212 -5.96 0.05 -16.93
C MET A 212 -6.80 1.33 -16.93
N GLU A 213 -8.10 1.13 -17.08
CA GLU A 213 -9.13 2.16 -16.97
C GLU A 213 -10.20 1.71 -15.97
N MET A 214 -10.62 2.62 -15.12
CA MET A 214 -11.70 2.39 -14.16
C MET A 214 -12.69 3.55 -14.19
N THR A 215 -13.96 3.22 -14.16
CA THR A 215 -15.05 4.17 -14.00
C THR A 215 -15.87 3.78 -12.78
N PHE A 216 -15.93 4.66 -11.80
CA PHE A 216 -16.71 4.46 -10.60
C PHE A 216 -18.03 5.23 -10.75
N ALA A 217 -19.13 4.51 -10.68
CA ALA A 217 -20.43 5.13 -10.61
C ALA A 217 -20.55 5.94 -9.31
N PRO A 218 -21.19 7.10 -9.35
CA PRO A 218 -21.46 7.87 -8.15
C PRO A 218 -22.35 7.06 -7.21
N ALA A 219 -22.06 7.09 -5.92
CA ALA A 219 -22.96 6.53 -4.93
C ALA A 219 -24.30 7.25 -5.03
N ALA A 220 -25.40 6.51 -5.19
CA ALA A 220 -26.73 7.12 -5.05
C ALA A 220 -26.75 7.76 -3.65
N LYS A 221 -27.09 9.05 -3.61
CA LYS A 221 -27.47 9.66 -2.33
C LYS A 221 -28.57 8.76 -1.77
N ALA A 222 -28.30 8.11 -0.62
CA ALA A 222 -29.38 7.52 0.13
C ALA A 222 -30.43 8.61 0.23
N SER A 223 -31.58 8.39 -0.36
CA SER A 223 -32.72 9.28 -0.19
C SER A 223 -32.96 9.28 1.32
N GLU A 224 -32.47 10.29 2.00
CA GLU A 224 -32.95 10.63 3.32
C GLU A 224 -34.44 10.88 3.10
N ALA A 225 -35.23 9.84 3.38
CA ALA A 225 -36.62 10.03 3.71
C ALA A 225 -36.61 10.94 4.95
N ALA A 226 -36.70 12.24 4.70
CA ALA A 226 -36.82 13.22 5.76
C ALA A 226 -38.01 12.81 6.61
N PRO A 227 -37.86 12.60 7.93
CA PRO A 227 -38.99 12.55 8.80
C PRO A 227 -39.63 13.92 8.75
N GLU A 228 -40.87 13.94 8.27
CA GLU A 228 -41.75 15.11 8.12
C GLU A 228 -42.20 15.54 9.53
N THR A 229 -41.29 16.14 10.31
CA THR A 229 -41.63 16.94 11.51
C THR A 229 -40.33 17.63 11.99
N ALA A 230 -40.14 18.87 11.58
CA ALA A 230 -39.22 19.78 12.24
C ALA A 230 -39.83 21.13 12.50
N PRO A 231 -39.67 21.72 13.69
CA PRO A 231 -39.98 23.12 13.93
C PRO A 231 -38.82 24.02 13.49
N GLU A 232 -39.20 25.08 12.87
CA GLU A 232 -38.65 26.43 12.61
C GLU A 232 -37.13 26.77 12.68
N PRO A 233 -36.72 27.80 11.94
CA PRO A 233 -35.39 27.86 11.33
C PRO A 233 -34.39 28.69 12.14
N ALA A 234 -33.14 28.25 12.16
CA ALA A 234 -31.98 29.07 12.49
C ALA A 234 -31.29 29.60 11.20
N PRO A 235 -30.58 30.73 11.26
CA PRO A 235 -30.33 31.59 10.10
C PRO A 235 -29.32 31.03 9.10
N GLU A 236 -29.55 31.37 7.84
CA GLU A 236 -28.83 31.07 6.62
C GLU A 236 -27.30 31.22 6.71
N ALA A 237 -26.62 30.09 6.75
CA ALA A 237 -25.23 29.98 6.27
C ALA A 237 -25.31 29.47 4.82
N ALA A 238 -24.76 30.25 3.91
CA ALA A 238 -24.82 30.13 2.47
C ALA A 238 -24.79 28.69 1.94
N LYS A 239 -25.95 28.19 1.54
CA LYS A 239 -26.08 27.02 0.66
C LYS A 239 -25.59 27.45 -0.72
N ALA A 240 -24.44 26.92 -1.13
CA ALA A 240 -24.08 26.89 -2.54
C ALA A 240 -25.21 26.14 -3.27
N ALA A 241 -25.96 26.84 -4.11
CA ALA A 241 -27.07 26.30 -4.86
C ALA A 241 -26.59 25.14 -5.74
N PRO A 242 -27.22 23.95 -5.66
CA PRO A 242 -26.97 22.91 -6.65
C PRO A 242 -27.47 23.44 -8.00
N GLY A 243 -26.58 23.44 -9.00
CA GLY A 243 -26.97 23.72 -10.37
C GLY A 243 -28.09 22.79 -10.83
N PRO A 244 -28.93 23.19 -11.76
CA PRO A 244 -30.12 22.46 -12.17
C PRO A 244 -29.73 21.11 -12.78
N GLY A 245 -30.09 20.01 -12.12
CA GLY A 245 -30.13 18.68 -12.72
C GLY A 245 -28.84 17.85 -12.61
N GLY A 246 -27.93 18.16 -11.70
CA GLY A 246 -26.65 17.43 -11.58
C GLY A 246 -26.81 16.03 -11.03
N GLN A 247 -26.87 15.00 -11.90
CA GLN A 247 -26.50 13.65 -11.51
C GLN A 247 -25.08 13.69 -10.93
N PRO A 248 -24.82 12.97 -9.82
CA PRO A 248 -23.48 12.90 -9.28
C PRO A 248 -22.53 12.35 -10.35
N ALA A 249 -21.43 13.06 -10.55
CA ALA A 249 -20.52 12.77 -11.64
C ALA A 249 -19.68 11.50 -11.37
N ALA A 250 -19.54 10.65 -12.39
CA ALA A 250 -18.68 9.47 -12.32
C ALA A 250 -17.20 9.86 -12.20
N LEU A 251 -16.46 9.17 -11.33
CA LEU A 251 -15.02 9.27 -11.26
C LEU A 251 -14.39 8.29 -12.27
N GLN A 252 -13.57 8.80 -13.16
CA GLN A 252 -12.79 8.02 -14.10
C GLN A 252 -11.32 8.05 -13.71
N MET A 253 -10.67 6.90 -13.70
CA MET A 253 -9.24 6.77 -13.47
C MET A 253 -8.62 5.97 -14.62
N ARG A 254 -7.50 6.47 -15.13
CA ARG A 254 -6.70 5.81 -16.15
C ARG A 254 -5.26 5.74 -15.69
N VAL A 255 -4.68 4.56 -15.78
CA VAL A 255 -3.24 4.32 -15.58
C VAL A 255 -2.70 3.81 -16.91
N GLY A 256 -1.76 4.53 -17.46
CA GLY A 256 -1.03 4.11 -18.65
C GLY A 256 -0.06 2.97 -18.37
N GLY A 257 0.70 2.58 -19.38
CA GLY A 257 1.67 1.49 -19.24
C GLY A 257 2.65 1.69 -18.09
N MET A 258 2.89 0.64 -17.32
CA MET A 258 3.89 0.60 -16.26
C MET A 258 4.96 -0.43 -16.60
N GLN A 259 6.22 -0.02 -16.50
CA GLN A 259 7.37 -0.89 -16.66
C GLN A 259 8.30 -0.69 -15.48
N GLY A 260 8.87 -1.77 -14.97
CA GLY A 260 9.82 -1.70 -13.89
C GLY A 260 10.74 -2.91 -13.85
N GLN A 261 11.88 -2.75 -13.21
CA GLN A 261 12.81 -3.83 -12.94
C GLN A 261 13.40 -3.69 -11.55
N PHE A 262 13.80 -4.79 -10.99
CA PHE A 262 14.49 -4.79 -9.70
C PHE A 262 15.53 -5.92 -9.64
N SER A 263 16.50 -5.72 -8.76
CA SER A 263 17.47 -6.74 -8.37
C SER A 263 17.76 -6.56 -6.89
N ALA A 264 17.64 -7.61 -6.10
CA ALA A 264 17.82 -7.58 -4.66
C ALA A 264 18.71 -8.74 -4.18
N ASP A 265 19.59 -8.45 -3.24
CA ASP A 265 20.35 -9.46 -2.49
C ASP A 265 19.49 -9.95 -1.32
N ILE A 266 19.07 -11.21 -1.39
CA ILE A 266 18.21 -11.85 -0.40
C ILE A 266 19.00 -12.80 0.53
N SER A 267 20.33 -12.88 0.38
CA SER A 267 21.19 -13.76 1.18
C SER A 267 21.10 -13.51 2.68
N SER A 268 20.83 -12.28 3.05
CA SER A 268 20.69 -11.86 4.45
C SER A 268 19.33 -12.14 5.09
N GLY A 269 18.35 -12.63 4.30
CA GLY A 269 16.97 -12.77 4.75
C GLY A 269 16.19 -11.44 4.87
N LEU A 270 16.82 -10.32 4.52
CA LEU A 270 16.16 -9.02 4.47
C LEU A 270 15.28 -8.93 3.23
N TRP A 271 13.99 -8.65 3.44
CA TRP A 271 13.07 -8.32 2.35
C TRP A 271 12.58 -6.85 2.45
N LEU A 272 12.60 -6.24 3.66
CA LEU A 272 12.48 -4.80 3.83
C LEU A 272 13.85 -4.18 3.59
N LEU A 273 13.95 -3.26 2.65
CA LEU A 273 15.21 -2.61 2.28
C LEU A 273 16.32 -3.62 1.91
N ALA A 274 15.97 -4.68 1.19
CA ALA A 274 16.97 -5.61 0.67
C ALA A 274 17.98 -4.85 -0.22
N PRO A 275 19.29 -5.07 -0.03
CA PRO A 275 20.29 -4.42 -0.85
C PRO A 275 20.07 -4.72 -2.34
N GLY A 276 20.09 -3.68 -3.17
CA GLY A 276 19.80 -3.83 -4.60
C GLY A 276 19.29 -2.55 -5.23
N GLN A 277 18.70 -2.70 -6.39
CA GLN A 277 18.20 -1.59 -7.20
C GLN A 277 16.79 -1.86 -7.67
N GLN A 278 15.98 -0.82 -7.70
CA GLN A 278 14.65 -0.84 -8.31
C GLN A 278 14.51 0.41 -9.18
N GLU A 279 13.96 0.24 -10.35
CA GLU A 279 13.59 1.38 -11.19
C GLU A 279 12.34 1.06 -11.99
N GLY A 280 11.61 2.08 -12.34
CA GLY A 280 10.45 1.91 -13.18
C GLY A 280 9.85 3.22 -13.63
N ARG A 281 8.87 3.08 -14.51
CA ARG A 281 8.11 4.20 -15.07
C ARG A 281 6.64 3.82 -15.23
N VAL A 282 5.78 4.81 -15.02
CA VAL A 282 4.37 4.77 -15.41
C VAL A 282 4.19 5.80 -16.51
N ALA A 283 3.68 5.40 -17.66
CA ALA A 283 3.57 6.28 -18.83
C ALA A 283 2.63 7.46 -18.57
N SER A 284 1.51 7.22 -17.86
CA SER A 284 0.56 8.27 -17.46
C SER A 284 -0.33 7.82 -16.32
N MET A 285 -0.79 8.77 -15.52
CA MET A 285 -1.88 8.61 -14.55
C MET A 285 -2.84 9.78 -14.69
N GLN A 286 -4.13 9.50 -14.79
CA GLN A 286 -5.16 10.53 -14.91
C GLN A 286 -6.36 10.17 -14.05
N ALA A 287 -6.93 11.17 -13.40
CA ALA A 287 -8.26 11.08 -12.81
C ALA A 287 -9.12 12.26 -13.26
N SER A 288 -10.38 11.98 -13.60
CA SER A 288 -11.35 12.99 -13.97
C SER A 288 -12.70 12.70 -13.32
N MET A 289 -13.47 13.72 -13.05
CA MET A 289 -14.80 13.64 -12.48
C MET A 289 -15.74 14.60 -13.24
N GLY A 290 -16.82 14.04 -13.80
CA GLY A 290 -17.75 14.83 -14.60
C GLY A 290 -17.14 15.45 -15.85
N GLY A 291 -16.15 14.79 -16.45
CA GLY A 291 -15.43 15.28 -17.63
C GLY A 291 -14.39 16.37 -17.31
N LYS A 292 -14.17 16.71 -16.02
CA LYS A 292 -13.14 17.65 -15.59
C LYS A 292 -11.96 16.87 -15.03
N ASP A 293 -10.77 17.13 -15.54
CA ASP A 293 -9.56 16.52 -15.01
C ASP A 293 -9.27 17.04 -13.59
N LEU A 294 -9.08 16.11 -12.66
CA LEU A 294 -8.62 16.38 -11.30
C LEU A 294 -7.10 16.44 -11.27
N PHE A 295 -6.47 15.46 -11.89
CA PHE A 295 -5.03 15.47 -12.13
C PHE A 295 -4.68 14.62 -13.36
N ARG A 296 -3.56 14.95 -13.97
CA ARG A 296 -2.89 14.16 -15.00
C ARG A 296 -1.40 14.23 -14.77
N PHE A 297 -0.76 13.08 -14.62
CA PHE A 297 0.68 12.93 -14.53
C PHE A 297 1.19 12.17 -15.74
N ASP A 298 2.30 12.64 -16.30
CA ASP A 298 2.95 12.05 -17.46
C ASP A 298 4.35 11.60 -17.06
N GLN A 299 4.73 10.38 -17.48
CA GLN A 299 6.07 9.83 -17.28
C GLN A 299 6.54 9.83 -15.80
N LEU A 300 5.68 9.33 -14.89
CA LEU A 300 6.14 9.11 -13.52
C LEU A 300 7.27 8.06 -13.54
N THR A 301 8.43 8.44 -13.03
CA THR A 301 9.61 7.58 -12.90
C THR A 301 9.96 7.40 -11.43
N TYR A 302 10.51 6.25 -11.11
CA TYR A 302 11.09 6.01 -9.80
C TYR A 302 12.39 5.23 -9.91
N LYS A 303 13.31 5.52 -9.01
CA LYS A 303 14.56 4.78 -8.84
C LYS A 303 14.85 4.66 -7.35
N VAL A 304 15.18 3.46 -6.89
CA VAL A 304 15.58 3.19 -5.52
C VAL A 304 16.86 2.36 -5.55
N ASP A 305 17.89 2.85 -4.89
CA ASP A 305 19.16 2.16 -4.69
C ASP A 305 19.33 1.88 -3.21
N THR A 306 19.52 0.63 -2.83
CA THR A 306 19.75 0.21 -1.45
C THR A 306 21.10 -0.50 -1.36
N THR A 307 21.93 -0.10 -0.43
CA THR A 307 23.27 -0.64 -0.20
C THR A 307 23.41 -1.12 1.24
N ARG A 308 24.30 -2.09 1.45
CA ARG A 308 24.65 -2.58 2.78
C ARG A 308 26.16 -2.52 2.98
N GLN A 309 26.57 -1.98 4.11
CA GLN A 309 27.97 -1.95 4.54
C GLN A 309 28.05 -2.49 5.99
N GLY A 310 28.49 -3.75 6.12
CA GLY A 310 28.43 -4.44 7.42
C GLY A 310 27.00 -4.60 7.91
N ASP A 311 26.67 -4.00 9.05
CA ASP A 311 25.29 -3.94 9.57
C ASP A 311 24.51 -2.70 9.13
N ALA A 312 25.14 -1.73 8.51
CA ALA A 312 24.48 -0.50 8.08
C ALA A 312 23.83 -0.67 6.70
N ILE A 313 22.56 -0.29 6.59
CA ILE A 313 21.81 -0.19 5.33
C ILE A 313 21.54 1.27 5.03
N SER A 314 21.80 1.66 3.79
CA SER A 314 21.41 2.97 3.25
C SER A 314 20.58 2.78 2.00
N SER A 315 19.52 3.57 1.87
CA SER A 315 18.59 3.53 0.73
C SER A 315 18.31 4.94 0.23
N HIS A 316 18.36 5.13 -1.06
CA HIS A 316 18.02 6.39 -1.73
C HIS A 316 16.94 6.13 -2.76
N GLY A 317 15.79 6.78 -2.59
CA GLY A 317 14.65 6.75 -3.51
C GLY A 317 14.46 8.11 -4.17
N HIS A 318 14.36 8.12 -5.49
CA HIS A 318 14.03 9.28 -6.30
C HIS A 318 12.78 9.01 -7.13
N TYR A 319 11.80 9.90 -7.04
CA TYR A 319 10.55 9.86 -7.79
C TYR A 319 10.39 11.18 -8.53
N ALA A 320 10.01 11.12 -9.80
CA ALA A 320 9.82 12.31 -10.61
C ALA A 320 8.66 12.15 -11.59
N THR A 321 7.94 13.23 -11.81
CA THR A 321 6.85 13.31 -12.79
C THR A 321 6.66 14.75 -13.24
N ALA A 322 5.93 14.94 -14.32
CA ALA A 322 5.36 16.20 -14.74
C ALA A 322 3.86 16.01 -14.97
N GLY A 323 3.10 17.07 -15.07
CA GLY A 323 1.66 16.92 -15.33
C GLY A 323 0.84 18.13 -14.99
N GLU A 324 -0.40 17.89 -14.55
CA GLU A 324 -1.37 18.92 -14.22
C GLU A 324 -2.20 18.50 -13.01
N ILE A 325 -2.46 19.42 -12.10
CA ILE A 325 -3.37 19.24 -10.96
C ILE A 325 -4.31 20.43 -10.91
N GLY A 326 -5.64 20.17 -10.96
CA GLY A 326 -6.64 21.22 -10.85
C GLY A 326 -6.53 22.33 -11.92
N GLY A 327 -6.04 22.00 -13.12
CA GLY A 327 -5.83 22.96 -14.20
C GLY A 327 -4.56 23.79 -14.07
N VAL A 328 -3.61 23.35 -13.23
CA VAL A 328 -2.29 23.96 -13.06
C VAL A 328 -1.23 23.02 -13.59
N ALA A 329 -0.45 23.49 -14.57
CA ALA A 329 0.64 22.72 -15.14
C ALA A 329 1.85 22.69 -14.20
N LEU A 330 2.33 21.48 -13.92
CA LEU A 330 3.55 21.18 -13.16
C LEU A 330 4.61 20.73 -14.16
N GLN A 331 5.63 21.55 -14.41
CA GLN A 331 6.74 21.17 -15.30
C GLN A 331 7.59 20.07 -14.69
N ALA A 332 7.70 20.05 -13.37
CA ALA A 332 8.35 18.97 -12.63
C ALA A 332 7.73 18.86 -11.23
N LEU A 333 7.61 17.64 -10.77
CA LEU A 333 7.33 17.28 -9.38
C LEU A 333 8.32 16.18 -9.01
N SER A 334 9.05 16.35 -7.92
CA SER A 334 10.01 15.36 -7.44
C SER A 334 9.83 15.07 -5.96
N TYR A 335 10.16 13.84 -5.59
CA TYR A 335 10.20 13.37 -4.21
C TYR A 335 11.46 12.53 -4.04
N ASP A 336 12.36 12.98 -3.19
CA ASP A 336 13.57 12.27 -2.82
C ASP A 336 13.47 11.83 -1.37
N VAL A 337 13.84 10.60 -1.11
CA VAL A 337 13.95 10.05 0.24
C VAL A 337 15.28 9.34 0.40
N GLN A 338 16.01 9.70 1.42
CA GLN A 338 17.28 9.08 1.75
C GLN A 338 17.22 8.56 3.19
N LEU A 339 17.58 7.30 3.35
CA LEU A 339 17.72 6.63 4.64
C LEU A 339 19.18 6.20 4.75
N ASP A 340 19.84 6.58 5.82
CA ASP A 340 21.24 6.24 6.03
C ASP A 340 21.46 5.52 7.35
N LYS A 341 22.39 4.56 7.33
CA LYS A 341 22.87 3.83 8.51
C LYS A 341 21.77 3.13 9.32
N ILE A 342 20.77 2.57 8.66
CA ILE A 342 19.74 1.76 9.33
C ILE A 342 20.35 0.40 9.69
N SER A 343 20.25 -0.05 10.94
CA SER A 343 20.75 -1.36 11.36
C SER A 343 20.01 -2.51 10.65
N ALA A 344 20.76 -3.39 9.99
CA ALA A 344 20.21 -4.60 9.36
C ALA A 344 19.65 -5.57 10.40
N ALA A 345 20.26 -5.66 11.58
CA ALA A 345 19.75 -6.46 12.69
C ALA A 345 18.38 -5.95 13.15
N ALA A 346 18.25 -4.62 13.32
CA ALA A 346 16.98 -4.00 13.66
C ALA A 346 15.91 -4.22 12.59
N LEU A 347 16.26 -4.14 11.29
CA LEU A 347 15.33 -4.43 10.20
C LEU A 347 14.86 -5.89 10.20
N LEU A 348 15.75 -6.85 10.46
CA LEU A 348 15.38 -8.26 10.60
C LEU A 348 14.41 -8.48 11.77
N GLN A 349 14.68 -7.85 12.90
CA GLN A 349 13.78 -7.91 14.05
C GLN A 349 12.41 -7.29 13.73
N ALA A 350 12.39 -6.11 13.08
CA ALA A 350 11.16 -5.47 12.63
C ALA A 350 10.36 -6.35 11.68
N GLN A 351 11.03 -7.01 10.71
CA GLN A 351 10.41 -7.98 9.80
C GLN A 351 9.75 -9.15 10.54
N GLN A 352 10.44 -9.70 11.54
CA GLN A 352 9.93 -10.80 12.35
C GLN A 352 8.72 -10.36 13.19
N MET A 353 8.79 -9.17 13.78
CA MET A 353 7.65 -8.57 14.51
C MET A 353 6.44 -8.37 13.58
N LEU A 354 6.66 -7.82 12.39
CA LEU A 354 5.62 -7.61 11.40
C LEU A 354 4.99 -8.94 10.94
N ALA A 355 5.82 -9.96 10.69
CA ALA A 355 5.33 -11.29 10.31
C ALA A 355 4.49 -11.94 11.41
N ARG A 356 4.89 -11.80 12.69
CA ARG A 356 4.10 -12.29 13.84
C ARG A 356 2.80 -11.51 14.01
N ALA A 357 2.85 -10.17 13.88
CA ALA A 357 1.65 -9.33 13.92
C ALA A 357 0.66 -9.71 12.83
N TRP A 358 1.16 -9.90 11.61
CA TRP A 358 0.33 -10.33 10.49
C TRP A 358 -0.28 -11.70 10.71
N GLY A 359 0.53 -12.66 11.23
CA GLY A 359 0.07 -13.99 11.60
C GLY A 359 -1.09 -13.92 12.62
N ALA A 360 -0.93 -13.17 13.70
CA ALA A 360 -1.95 -13.03 14.73
C ALA A 360 -3.22 -12.31 14.22
N LEU A 361 -3.08 -11.28 13.38
CA LEU A 361 -4.21 -10.57 12.79
C LEU A 361 -4.99 -11.42 11.78
N THR A 362 -4.31 -12.32 11.08
CA THR A 362 -4.88 -13.20 10.06
C THR A 362 -5.30 -14.56 10.62
N ASP A 363 -4.92 -14.88 11.86
CA ASP A 363 -5.34 -16.10 12.54
C ASP A 363 -6.84 -16.06 12.82
N LYS A 364 -7.57 -16.81 12.01
CA LYS A 364 -9.03 -16.89 12.08
C LYS A 364 -9.51 -17.95 13.07
N SER A 365 -8.60 -18.75 13.64
CA SER A 365 -8.94 -19.71 14.71
C SER A 365 -9.28 -19.00 16.01
N LEU A 366 -8.74 -17.79 16.20
CA LEU A 366 -9.00 -16.96 17.36
C LEU A 366 -10.30 -16.15 17.15
N GLN A 367 -11.29 -16.34 18.01
CA GLN A 367 -12.58 -15.62 17.97
C GLN A 367 -12.92 -15.01 19.35
N GLY A 368 -13.67 -13.93 19.33
CA GLY A 368 -14.20 -13.30 20.56
C GLY A 368 -13.09 -12.95 21.56
N GLU A 369 -13.23 -13.44 22.79
CA GLU A 369 -12.32 -13.17 23.91
C GLU A 369 -10.90 -13.71 23.68
N GLU A 370 -10.77 -14.88 23.02
CA GLU A 370 -9.45 -15.47 22.70
C GLU A 370 -8.65 -14.57 21.77
N ARG A 371 -9.29 -13.97 20.78
CA ARG A 371 -8.66 -13.00 19.87
C ARG A 371 -8.24 -11.73 20.60
N GLN A 372 -9.08 -11.23 21.50
CA GLN A 372 -8.73 -10.06 22.31
C GLN A 372 -7.56 -10.36 23.24
N ALA A 373 -7.55 -11.51 23.89
CA ALA A 373 -6.46 -11.93 24.75
C ALA A 373 -5.14 -12.11 23.95
N ALA A 374 -5.19 -12.71 22.76
CA ALA A 374 -4.03 -12.85 21.89
C ALA A 374 -3.48 -11.50 21.42
N LEU A 375 -4.36 -10.55 21.05
CA LEU A 375 -3.95 -9.20 20.67
C LEU A 375 -3.36 -8.42 21.85
N GLN A 376 -3.92 -8.56 23.06
CA GLN A 376 -3.36 -7.95 24.27
C GLN A 376 -1.99 -8.55 24.62
N ALA A 377 -1.86 -9.88 24.61
CA ALA A 377 -0.58 -10.55 24.84
C ALA A 377 0.48 -10.11 23.83
N MET A 378 0.11 -9.99 22.55
CA MET A 378 0.97 -9.49 21.49
C MET A 378 1.36 -8.03 21.73
N GLN A 379 0.44 -7.18 22.16
CA GLN A 379 0.71 -5.77 22.46
C GLN A 379 1.70 -5.62 23.63
N GLU A 380 1.56 -6.41 24.67
CA GLU A 380 2.52 -6.42 25.80
C GLU A 380 3.89 -6.94 25.37
N GLN A 381 3.94 -8.02 24.58
CA GLN A 381 5.18 -8.54 24.02
C GLN A 381 5.87 -7.51 23.11
N PHE A 382 5.12 -6.85 22.23
CA PHE A 382 5.67 -5.84 21.32
C PHE A 382 6.18 -4.59 22.05
N LYS A 383 5.63 -4.26 23.21
CA LYS A 383 6.08 -3.12 24.00
C LYS A 383 7.55 -3.24 24.38
N GLY A 384 7.96 -4.39 24.92
CA GLY A 384 9.36 -4.66 25.27
C GLY A 384 10.26 -4.80 24.04
N GLU A 385 9.79 -5.53 23.00
CA GLU A 385 10.55 -5.71 21.76
C GLU A 385 10.73 -4.40 20.99
N THR A 386 9.73 -3.52 20.99
CA THR A 386 9.80 -2.21 20.34
C THR A 386 10.86 -1.32 20.98
N GLU A 387 11.02 -1.38 22.31
CA GLU A 387 12.07 -0.63 22.98
C GLU A 387 13.46 -1.12 22.60
N ALA A 388 13.68 -2.43 22.57
CA ALA A 388 14.93 -3.04 22.13
C ALA A 388 15.23 -2.73 20.65
N LEU A 389 14.22 -2.85 19.77
CA LEU A 389 14.31 -2.49 18.36
C LEU A 389 14.69 -1.01 18.18
N LEU A 390 14.07 -0.13 18.94
CA LEU A 390 14.37 1.29 18.88
C LEU A 390 15.81 1.57 19.32
N GLN A 391 16.28 0.93 20.39
CA GLN A 391 17.67 1.07 20.83
C GLN A 391 18.66 0.59 19.77
N GLU A 392 18.38 -0.54 19.12
CA GLU A 392 19.21 -1.08 18.04
C GLU A 392 19.22 -0.18 16.80
N LEU A 393 18.05 0.35 16.40
CA LEU A 393 17.94 1.33 15.32
C LEU A 393 18.76 2.58 15.61
N LEU A 394 18.74 3.05 16.86
CA LEU A 394 19.38 4.28 17.29
C LEU A 394 20.89 4.14 17.52
N ALA A 395 21.39 2.93 17.70
CA ALA A 395 22.82 2.67 17.89
C ALA A 395 23.63 2.99 16.62
N GLY A 396 23.03 2.83 15.43
CA GLY A 396 23.64 3.00 14.13
C GLY A 396 23.80 4.45 13.65
N GLU A 397 23.40 5.45 14.44
CA GLU A 397 23.36 6.85 13.99
C GLU A 397 22.51 7.06 12.74
N PRO A 398 21.28 6.59 12.72
CA PRO A 398 20.46 6.67 11.53
C PRO A 398 20.14 8.12 11.15
N ALA A 399 20.02 8.34 9.83
CA ALA A 399 19.56 9.60 9.30
C ALA A 399 18.46 9.36 8.26
N VAL A 400 17.50 10.27 8.24
CA VAL A 400 16.42 10.32 7.25
C VAL A 400 16.39 11.72 6.66
N GLN A 401 16.41 11.81 5.35
CA GLN A 401 16.23 13.07 4.63
C GLN A 401 15.12 12.90 3.60
N VAL A 402 14.24 13.88 3.52
CA VAL A 402 13.15 13.92 2.55
C VAL A 402 13.14 15.30 1.90
N ARG A 403 13.06 15.30 0.57
CA ARG A 403 12.95 16.50 -0.23
C ARG A 403 11.77 16.39 -1.19
N TYR A 404 10.94 17.40 -1.18
CA TYR A 404 9.89 17.63 -2.18
C TYR A 404 10.33 18.80 -3.06
N GLY A 405 10.22 18.64 -4.36
CA GLY A 405 10.50 19.69 -5.33
C GLY A 405 9.33 19.82 -6.30
N ALA A 406 8.99 21.04 -6.66
CA ALA A 406 8.04 21.29 -7.74
C ALA A 406 8.51 22.49 -8.58
N THR A 407 8.16 22.47 -9.87
CA THR A 407 8.38 23.60 -10.78
C THR A 407 7.06 23.97 -11.43
N ILE A 408 6.63 25.20 -11.22
CA ILE A 408 5.40 25.78 -11.74
C ILE A 408 5.77 27.11 -12.40
N ASP A 409 5.38 27.32 -13.65
CA ASP A 409 5.67 28.52 -14.42
C ASP A 409 7.17 28.89 -14.40
N GLN A 410 8.02 27.87 -14.57
CA GLN A 410 9.50 27.96 -14.53
C GLN A 410 10.08 28.40 -13.17
N GLN A 411 9.26 28.50 -12.15
CA GLN A 411 9.69 28.81 -10.80
C GLN A 411 9.79 27.50 -9.97
N ALA A 412 10.98 27.23 -9.42
CA ALA A 412 11.21 26.06 -8.61
C ALA A 412 10.99 26.36 -7.13
N GLY A 413 10.21 25.53 -6.47
CA GLY A 413 10.01 25.54 -5.01
C GLY A 413 10.39 24.21 -4.40
N SER A 414 10.73 24.20 -3.12
CA SER A 414 11.12 23.00 -2.41
C SER A 414 10.76 23.03 -0.93
N LEU A 415 10.52 21.84 -0.40
CA LEU A 415 10.46 21.55 1.02
C LEU A 415 11.42 20.41 1.30
N GLU A 416 12.36 20.62 2.20
CA GLU A 416 13.29 19.60 2.63
C GLU A 416 13.25 19.49 4.15
N TYR A 417 13.27 18.27 4.66
CA TYR A 417 13.48 18.03 6.06
C TYR A 417 14.41 16.83 6.28
N SER A 418 15.23 16.90 7.32
CA SER A 418 16.08 15.80 7.72
C SER A 418 16.09 15.64 9.23
N VAL A 419 16.23 14.39 9.65
CA VAL A 419 16.43 14.00 11.04
C VAL A 419 17.63 13.08 11.07
N ALA A 420 18.62 13.42 11.87
CA ALA A 420 19.79 12.59 12.09
C ALA A 420 20.01 12.41 13.59
N LEU A 421 20.48 11.26 14.01
CA LEU A 421 20.81 10.98 15.40
C LEU A 421 22.34 10.91 15.53
N ALA A 422 22.88 11.72 16.44
CA ALA A 422 24.30 11.63 16.79
C ALA A 422 24.59 10.35 17.60
N ALA A 423 25.82 9.90 17.58
CA ALA A 423 26.30 8.80 18.40
C ALA A 423 25.88 8.99 19.87
N ALA A 424 25.55 7.90 20.54
CA ALA A 424 25.40 7.94 21.98
C ALA A 424 26.78 8.26 22.55
N ASP A 425 26.86 9.37 23.31
CA ASP A 425 28.12 9.73 23.95
C ASP A 425 28.46 8.63 24.99
N ALA A 426 29.42 7.78 24.65
CA ALA A 426 29.84 6.65 25.48
C ALA A 426 30.40 7.14 26.85
N GLN A 427 30.66 8.43 26.99
CA GLN A 427 31.14 9.07 28.22
C GLN A 427 30.08 9.90 28.93
N ALA A 428 28.87 10.01 28.40
CA ALA A 428 27.78 10.67 29.10
C ALA A 428 27.50 9.93 30.41
N LYS A 429 28.02 10.46 31.51
CA LYS A 429 27.70 9.96 32.85
C LYS A 429 26.19 9.84 32.93
N GLU A 430 25.71 8.65 33.27
CA GLU A 430 24.27 8.42 33.50
C GLU A 430 23.76 9.56 34.40
N SER A 431 22.90 10.38 33.83
CA SER A 431 22.24 11.43 34.61
C SER A 431 21.46 10.74 35.74
N PRO A 432 21.60 11.16 37.00
CA PRO A 432 20.86 10.56 38.10
C PRO A 432 19.34 10.69 37.94
N ILE A 433 18.88 11.47 36.98
CA ILE A 433 17.48 11.60 36.61
C ILE A 433 17.24 10.66 35.43
N GLN A 434 16.42 9.63 35.61
CA GLN A 434 15.94 8.77 34.53
C GLN A 434 15.00 9.60 33.62
N LEU A 435 15.57 10.27 32.63
CA LEU A 435 14.79 10.93 31.60
C LEU A 435 14.07 9.88 30.74
N PRO A 436 12.79 10.11 30.37
CA PRO A 436 12.09 9.27 29.43
C PRO A 436 12.92 9.09 28.16
N ALA A 437 12.87 7.90 27.54
CA ALA A 437 13.68 7.55 26.34
C ALA A 437 13.54 8.59 25.22
N MET A 438 12.36 9.19 25.07
CA MET A 438 12.09 10.25 24.11
C MET A 438 12.93 11.52 24.36
N PHE A 439 13.19 11.90 25.61
CA PHE A 439 14.05 13.04 25.94
C PHE A 439 15.53 12.76 25.60
N LYS A 440 15.99 11.55 25.86
CA LYS A 440 17.36 11.13 25.48
C LYS A 440 17.54 11.17 23.97
N LEU A 441 16.49 10.81 23.20
CA LEU A 441 16.46 10.92 21.77
C LEU A 441 16.55 12.37 21.30
N MET A 442 15.73 13.26 21.84
CA MET A 442 15.74 14.68 21.48
C MET A 442 17.09 15.35 21.75
N GLN A 443 17.83 14.91 22.78
CA GLN A 443 19.18 15.43 23.04
C GLN A 443 20.21 15.03 22.00
N ARG A 444 19.97 13.93 21.27
CA ARG A 444 20.85 13.42 20.21
C ARG A 444 20.38 13.80 18.81
N ALA A 445 19.13 14.22 18.68
CA ALA A 445 18.52 14.51 17.39
C ALA A 445 19.03 15.85 16.83
N SER A 446 19.45 15.82 15.60
CA SER A 446 19.58 17.00 14.73
C SER A 446 18.40 16.98 13.77
N ILE A 447 17.59 18.04 13.80
CA ILE A 447 16.44 18.19 12.89
C ILE A 447 16.70 19.44 12.06
N LYS A 448 16.57 19.32 10.75
CA LYS A 448 16.63 20.46 9.82
C LYS A 448 15.40 20.43 8.94
N ALA A 449 14.80 21.60 8.77
CA ALA A 449 13.74 21.79 7.80
C ALA A 449 14.01 23.08 7.04
N SER A 450 13.90 23.04 5.72
CA SER A 450 14.03 24.20 4.84
C SER A 450 12.86 24.27 3.89
N LEU A 451 12.38 25.47 3.67
CA LEU A 451 11.26 25.78 2.80
C LEU A 451 11.70 26.86 1.81
N HIS A 452 11.40 26.70 0.55
CA HIS A 452 11.56 27.71 -0.49
C HIS A 452 10.32 27.71 -1.37
N ILE A 453 9.56 28.80 -1.34
CA ILE A 453 8.31 28.96 -2.11
C ILE A 453 8.40 30.25 -2.93
N PRO A 454 8.41 30.18 -4.27
CA PRO A 454 8.31 31.36 -5.11
C PRO A 454 7.02 32.16 -4.85
N ARG A 455 7.11 33.50 -4.77
CA ARG A 455 5.91 34.34 -4.58
C ARG A 455 4.87 34.17 -5.69
N ALA A 456 5.32 33.95 -6.91
CA ALA A 456 4.43 33.68 -8.03
C ALA A 456 3.48 32.48 -7.82
N TRP A 457 3.81 31.56 -6.90
CA TRP A 457 2.93 30.43 -6.59
C TRP A 457 1.66 30.83 -5.81
N SER A 458 1.59 32.02 -5.21
CA SER A 458 0.40 32.51 -4.53
C SER A 458 -0.83 32.49 -5.45
N ALA A 459 -0.67 32.97 -6.69
CA ALA A 459 -1.73 32.98 -7.69
C ALA A 459 -2.14 31.54 -8.11
N VAL A 460 -1.16 30.64 -8.20
CA VAL A 460 -1.39 29.24 -8.54
C VAL A 460 -2.15 28.51 -7.42
N VAL A 461 -1.70 28.69 -6.17
CA VAL A 461 -2.34 28.08 -4.99
C VAL A 461 -3.77 28.60 -4.81
N ALA A 462 -3.99 29.90 -5.01
CA ALA A 462 -5.32 30.48 -4.97
C ALA A 462 -6.25 29.86 -6.02
N LYS A 463 -5.75 29.68 -7.25
CA LYS A 463 -6.48 28.99 -8.33
C LYS A 463 -6.81 27.55 -7.98
N MET A 464 -5.85 26.80 -7.41
CA MET A 464 -6.06 25.39 -7.02
C MET A 464 -7.04 25.25 -5.86
N ALA A 465 -7.04 26.18 -4.91
CA ALA A 465 -7.96 26.17 -3.77
C ALA A 465 -9.44 26.25 -4.23
N GLY A 466 -9.72 26.93 -5.33
CA GLY A 466 -11.07 27.07 -5.88
C GLY A 466 -12.06 27.78 -4.96
N ASP A 467 -11.60 28.31 -3.82
CA ASP A 467 -12.39 29.07 -2.85
C ASP A 467 -12.19 30.58 -3.14
N PRO A 468 -13.25 31.33 -3.46
CA PRO A 468 -13.14 32.76 -3.74
C PRO A 468 -12.60 33.59 -2.57
N ARG A 469 -12.58 33.05 -1.36
CA ARG A 469 -11.96 33.69 -0.17
C ARG A 469 -10.45 33.56 -0.14
N VAL A 470 -9.87 32.65 -0.92
CA VAL A 470 -8.43 32.43 -1.03
C VAL A 470 -7.93 33.15 -2.28
N SER A 471 -7.41 34.36 -2.12
CA SER A 471 -6.78 35.11 -3.21
C SER A 471 -5.26 35.08 -3.12
N ALA A 472 -4.58 35.37 -4.25
CA ALA A 472 -3.14 35.52 -4.26
C ALA A 472 -2.66 36.55 -3.24
N GLU A 473 -3.36 37.71 -3.18
CA GLU A 473 -3.03 38.78 -2.24
C GLU A 473 -3.20 38.36 -0.78
N SER A 474 -4.26 37.58 -0.46
CA SER A 474 -4.46 37.10 0.91
C SER A 474 -3.34 36.14 1.35
N LEU A 475 -2.88 35.28 0.43
CA LEU A 475 -1.76 34.37 0.68
C LEU A 475 -0.44 35.13 0.83
N GLU A 476 -0.20 36.14 0.00
CA GLU A 476 0.99 37.00 0.09
C GLU A 476 0.99 37.81 1.39
N GLN A 477 -0.14 38.42 1.76
CA GLN A 477 -0.25 39.15 3.01
C GLN A 477 0.00 38.26 4.24
N MET A 478 -0.52 37.03 4.22
CA MET A 478 -0.26 36.05 5.28
C MET A 478 1.24 35.71 5.35
N ALA A 479 1.88 35.42 4.22
CA ALA A 479 3.30 35.09 4.17
C ALA A 479 4.19 36.28 4.56
N ASP A 480 3.86 37.50 4.12
CA ASP A 480 4.56 38.72 4.51
C ASP A 480 4.36 39.03 6.02
N GLY A 481 3.18 38.68 6.59
CA GLY A 481 2.95 38.71 8.04
C GLY A 481 3.89 37.79 8.81
N PHE A 482 4.11 36.57 8.30
CA PHE A 482 5.11 35.65 8.86
C PHE A 482 6.54 36.18 8.67
N ALA A 483 6.82 36.84 7.54
CA ALA A 483 8.13 37.48 7.32
C ALA A 483 8.40 38.62 8.29
N ALA A 484 7.40 39.45 8.59
CA ALA A 484 7.50 40.53 9.58
C ALA A 484 7.78 40.00 11.01
N GLN A 485 7.31 38.79 11.31
CA GLN A 485 7.56 38.10 12.59
C GLN A 485 8.89 37.33 12.59
N GLY A 486 9.64 37.30 11.48
CA GLY A 486 10.91 36.59 11.36
C GLY A 486 10.79 35.08 11.11
N PHE A 487 9.57 34.53 10.95
CA PHE A 487 9.36 33.12 10.67
C PHE A 487 9.81 32.71 9.27
N VAL A 488 9.63 33.58 8.29
CA VAL A 488 10.13 33.39 6.94
C VAL A 488 10.95 34.62 6.53
N LYS A 489 11.82 34.46 5.54
CA LYS A 489 12.54 35.53 4.87
C LYS A 489 11.94 35.75 3.49
N ASN A 490 11.84 37.01 3.08
CA ASN A 490 11.46 37.37 1.72
C ASN A 490 12.72 37.77 0.96
N GLU A 491 13.27 36.86 0.18
CA GLU A 491 14.51 37.04 -0.55
C GLU A 491 14.36 36.60 -2.00
N ASN A 492 14.81 37.43 -2.94
CA ASN A 492 14.85 37.12 -4.36
C ASN A 492 13.49 36.71 -4.97
N GLY A 493 12.39 37.28 -4.49
CA GLY A 493 11.05 36.95 -4.99
C GLY A 493 10.50 35.60 -4.50
N ALA A 494 11.05 35.07 -3.42
CA ALA A 494 10.57 33.85 -2.78
C ALA A 494 10.48 34.01 -1.27
N TRP A 495 9.63 33.24 -0.64
CA TRP A 495 9.61 33.02 0.81
C TRP A 495 10.49 31.84 1.15
N SER A 496 11.43 32.03 2.05
CA SER A 496 12.31 30.98 2.56
C SER A 496 12.26 30.91 4.08
N ALA A 497 12.37 29.71 4.63
CA ALA A 497 12.52 29.46 6.05
C ALA A 497 13.53 28.34 6.27
N HIS A 498 14.32 28.46 7.31
CA HIS A 498 15.24 27.43 7.75
C HIS A 498 15.10 27.22 9.24
N PHE A 499 14.64 26.05 9.62
CA PHE A 499 14.49 25.62 11.00
C PHE A 499 15.52 24.55 11.32
N GLU A 500 16.19 24.68 12.46
CA GLU A 500 17.20 23.72 12.91
C GLU A 500 17.04 23.45 14.40
N VAL A 501 17.11 22.18 14.77
CA VAL A 501 17.30 21.73 16.16
C VAL A 501 18.67 21.08 16.21
N GLU A 502 19.58 21.67 16.98
CA GLU A 502 20.91 21.10 17.24
C GLU A 502 20.83 20.02 18.33
N PRO A 503 21.76 19.05 18.36
CA PRO A 503 21.89 18.16 19.50
C PRO A 503 21.98 18.97 20.82
N GLY A 504 21.24 18.53 21.84
CA GLY A 504 21.08 19.32 23.06
C GLY A 504 19.83 20.20 23.09
N GLY A 505 19.06 20.24 22.00
CA GLY A 505 17.74 20.88 21.98
C GLY A 505 17.74 22.38 21.69
N LYS A 506 18.89 22.95 21.26
CA LYS A 506 18.94 24.36 20.83
C LYS A 506 18.18 24.49 19.50
N MET A 507 17.18 25.35 19.48
CA MET A 507 16.35 25.62 18.31
C MET A 507 16.73 26.92 17.65
N LEU A 508 16.93 26.88 16.34
CA LEU A 508 17.24 28.03 15.51
C LEU A 508 16.16 28.18 14.43
N LEU A 509 15.76 29.41 14.17
CA LEU A 509 14.92 29.74 13.02
C LEU A 509 15.63 30.82 12.21
N ASN A 510 15.89 30.54 10.95
CA ASN A 510 16.64 31.42 10.09
C ASN A 510 18.01 31.82 10.65
N GLY A 511 18.64 30.91 11.44
CA GLY A 511 19.90 31.12 12.12
C GLY A 511 19.81 31.91 13.43
N GLN A 512 18.63 32.31 13.88
CA GLN A 512 18.40 33.00 15.14
C GLN A 512 17.81 32.05 16.19
N PRO A 513 18.27 32.10 17.45
CA PRO A 513 17.68 31.30 18.54
C PRO A 513 16.19 31.61 18.74
N LEU A 514 15.35 30.55 18.74
CA LEU A 514 13.90 30.66 18.97
C LEU A 514 13.54 30.91 20.46
N MET A 515 14.40 30.50 21.38
CA MET A 515 14.26 30.76 22.82
C MET A 515 15.55 31.40 23.34
N ARG A 516 15.42 32.48 24.02
CA ARG A 516 16.50 33.13 24.81
C ARG A 516 16.50 32.60 26.24
#